data_ece0f2c143af1b6c3df870f44f1d9d5b
#
_entry.id   ece0f2c143af1b6c3df870f44f1d9d5b
#
_cell.length_a   1.000
_cell.length_b   1.000
_cell.length_c   1.000
_cell.angle_alpha   90.00
_cell.angle_beta   90.00
_cell.angle_gamma   90.00
#
_symmetry.space_group_name_H-M   'P 1'
#
loop_
_entity.id
_entity.type
_entity.pdbx_description
1 polymer ?
#
loop_
_entity_poly.entity_id
_entity_poly.type
_entity_poly.pdbx_seq_one_letter_code
_entity_poly.pdbx_strand_id
1 'polypeptide(L)'
;MGFSQIKGNGKIVQALRGMVDSGKVPHAIMFHEDDGGGAVALSLAFFQYLYCRNRTQGDSCGVCPSCNKIAKLIHPDLHCIFPVNTGKSDDYIDRWRALVLSNPNFTENELSEALEIEGKNAMIKVDEAKSLLEKLSFSALEKGYRSVLVYLPEKMNKDAANRLLKLIEEPPKLTQFILITHAPAQVLVTIASRCQQIRLDKVSGRDVVEGSAEQVQLLRSLMQGLLARDLYACLEIGDQLAALPSKEKAKSFCKFAADRLRDIFLYQQGMSSLVSAGPYPEAELSDWAARSRKTFPRKALDCFSKAQMLIGRNVNTKILFTDLVNSLYRSI
;
A
#
# COMPACT_ATOMS: atom_id res chain seq x y z
N MET A 1 -10.05 -14.72 -7.91
CA MET A 1 -10.14 -14.06 -6.57
C MET A 1 -11.53 -13.47 -6.44
N GLY A 2 -12.39 -14.07 -5.58
CA GLY A 2 -13.77 -13.58 -5.34
C GLY A 2 -13.87 -12.75 -4.07
N PHE A 3 -15.02 -12.14 -3.84
CA PHE A 3 -15.29 -11.37 -2.61
C PHE A 3 -15.22 -12.23 -1.34
N SER A 4 -15.51 -13.52 -1.43
CA SER A 4 -15.39 -14.47 -0.32
C SER A 4 -13.96 -14.64 0.20
N GLN A 5 -12.96 -14.30 -0.62
CA GLN A 5 -11.54 -14.36 -0.25
C GLN A 5 -11.02 -13.05 0.37
N ILE A 6 -11.84 -11.98 0.34
CA ILE A 6 -11.46 -10.69 0.92
C ILE A 6 -11.69 -10.73 2.43
N LYS A 7 -10.62 -10.58 3.18
CA LYS A 7 -10.68 -10.48 4.65
C LYS A 7 -10.95 -9.03 5.06
N GLY A 8 -11.83 -8.83 6.01
CA GLY A 8 -12.22 -7.49 6.46
C GLY A 8 -13.07 -6.71 5.45
N ASN A 9 -13.37 -5.46 5.76
CA ASN A 9 -14.13 -4.55 4.88
C ASN A 9 -15.50 -5.08 4.41
N GLY A 10 -16.16 -5.95 5.20
CA GLY A 10 -17.40 -6.63 4.82
C GLY A 10 -18.54 -5.69 4.39
N LYS A 11 -18.66 -4.52 5.04
CA LYS A 11 -19.64 -3.48 4.66
C LYS A 11 -19.35 -2.90 3.27
N ILE A 12 -18.06 -2.71 2.95
CA ILE A 12 -17.61 -2.21 1.65
C ILE A 12 -17.88 -3.26 0.57
N VAL A 13 -17.53 -4.52 0.84
CA VAL A 13 -17.85 -5.64 -0.07
C VAL A 13 -19.34 -5.71 -0.36
N GLN A 14 -20.20 -5.59 0.67
CA GLN A 14 -21.65 -5.57 0.49
C GLN A 14 -22.13 -4.38 -0.36
N ALA A 15 -21.56 -3.19 -0.13
CA ALA A 15 -21.89 -2.00 -0.93
C ALA A 15 -21.49 -2.18 -2.40
N LEU A 16 -20.26 -2.68 -2.67
CA LEU A 16 -19.78 -2.94 -4.03
C LEU A 16 -20.64 -3.99 -4.77
N ARG A 17 -21.06 -5.05 -4.07
CA ARG A 17 -22.02 -6.02 -4.63
C ARG A 17 -23.34 -5.34 -5.01
N GLY A 18 -23.89 -4.54 -4.08
CA GLY A 18 -25.15 -3.84 -4.30
C GLY A 18 -25.12 -2.87 -5.49
N MET A 19 -23.97 -2.21 -5.75
CA MET A 19 -23.78 -1.35 -6.93
C MET A 19 -23.89 -2.17 -8.23
N VAL A 20 -23.25 -3.34 -8.28
CA VAL A 20 -23.27 -4.20 -9.46
C VAL A 20 -24.66 -4.83 -9.66
N ASP A 21 -25.30 -5.32 -8.59
CA ASP A 21 -26.58 -6.01 -8.66
C ASP A 21 -27.73 -5.07 -9.01
N SER A 22 -27.65 -3.80 -8.56
CA SER A 22 -28.61 -2.76 -8.94
C SER A 22 -28.35 -2.12 -10.30
N GLY A 23 -27.24 -2.46 -10.97
CA GLY A 23 -26.81 -1.84 -12.21
C GLY A 23 -26.38 -0.36 -12.06
N LYS A 24 -26.18 0.12 -10.82
CA LYS A 24 -25.77 1.49 -10.52
C LYS A 24 -24.28 1.55 -10.14
N VAL A 25 -23.44 1.14 -11.06
CA VAL A 25 -21.98 1.15 -10.88
C VAL A 25 -21.47 2.58 -11.14
N PRO A 26 -20.84 3.25 -10.17
CA PRO A 26 -20.21 4.55 -10.38
C PRO A 26 -19.12 4.43 -11.45
N HIS A 27 -18.97 5.42 -12.30
CA HIS A 27 -17.92 5.41 -13.33
C HIS A 27 -16.50 5.48 -12.76
N ALA A 28 -16.32 6.08 -11.56
CA ALA A 28 -15.04 6.15 -10.88
C ALA A 28 -15.19 5.93 -9.36
N ILE A 29 -14.37 5.05 -8.82
CA ILE A 29 -14.24 4.78 -7.38
C ILE A 29 -12.78 5.05 -7.00
N MET A 30 -12.55 5.72 -5.87
CA MET A 30 -11.22 5.92 -5.30
C MET A 30 -11.14 5.26 -3.93
N PHE A 31 -10.32 4.22 -3.84
CA PHE A 31 -10.00 3.57 -2.57
C PHE A 31 -8.85 4.31 -1.89
N HIS A 32 -9.05 4.61 -0.60
CA HIS A 32 -8.02 5.10 0.29
C HIS A 32 -7.59 3.96 1.19
N GLU A 33 -6.32 3.64 1.20
CA GLU A 33 -5.79 2.61 2.10
C GLU A 33 -4.42 3.02 2.66
N ASP A 34 -4.00 2.33 3.69
CA ASP A 34 -2.59 2.32 4.07
C ASP A 34 -1.81 1.41 3.12
N ASP A 35 -0.53 1.70 2.92
CA ASP A 35 0.36 0.89 2.08
C ASP A 35 0.24 -0.60 2.41
N GLY A 36 -0.04 -1.40 1.40
CA GLY A 36 -0.33 -2.82 1.54
C GLY A 36 -1.75 -3.14 2.08
N GLY A 37 -2.74 -2.26 1.99
CA GLY A 37 -4.09 -2.36 2.62
C GLY A 37 -5.07 -3.35 2.01
N GLY A 38 -4.84 -3.87 0.81
CA GLY A 38 -5.70 -4.86 0.13
C GLY A 38 -6.68 -4.30 -0.88
N ALA A 39 -6.56 -3.02 -1.25
CA ALA A 39 -7.41 -2.42 -2.27
C ALA A 39 -7.23 -3.07 -3.65
N VAL A 40 -6.01 -3.52 -3.98
CA VAL A 40 -5.77 -4.27 -5.24
C VAL A 40 -6.57 -5.57 -5.24
N ALA A 41 -6.50 -6.35 -4.16
CA ALA A 41 -7.27 -7.58 -4.00
C ALA A 41 -8.79 -7.34 -4.11
N LEU A 42 -9.27 -6.30 -3.43
CA LEU A 42 -10.69 -5.90 -3.46
C LEU A 42 -11.12 -5.43 -4.85
N SER A 43 -10.28 -4.66 -5.55
CA SER A 43 -10.55 -4.20 -6.92
C SER A 43 -10.66 -5.37 -7.90
N LEU A 44 -9.79 -6.36 -7.78
CA LEU A 44 -9.83 -7.55 -8.62
C LEU A 44 -11.08 -8.40 -8.34
N ALA A 45 -11.47 -8.55 -7.07
CA ALA A 45 -12.71 -9.22 -6.70
C ALA A 45 -13.94 -8.49 -7.27
N PHE A 46 -13.94 -7.15 -7.19
CA PHE A 46 -14.99 -6.32 -7.77
C PHE A 46 -15.05 -6.46 -9.29
N PHE A 47 -13.92 -6.38 -10.00
CA PHE A 47 -13.91 -6.57 -11.45
C PHE A 47 -14.35 -7.99 -11.82
N GLN A 48 -13.90 -9.01 -11.09
CA GLN A 48 -14.33 -10.38 -11.34
C GLN A 48 -15.85 -10.53 -11.17
N TYR A 49 -16.43 -9.87 -10.15
CA TYR A 49 -17.87 -9.84 -9.94
C TYR A 49 -18.61 -9.08 -11.05
N LEU A 50 -18.08 -7.92 -11.46
CA LEU A 50 -18.63 -7.07 -12.52
C LEU A 50 -18.71 -7.80 -13.88
N TYR A 51 -17.65 -8.54 -14.23
CA TYR A 51 -17.55 -9.27 -15.51
C TYR A 51 -18.20 -10.66 -15.48
N CYS A 52 -18.52 -11.18 -14.29
CA CYS A 52 -19.07 -12.52 -14.16
C CYS A 52 -20.50 -12.59 -14.74
N ARG A 53 -20.71 -13.52 -15.66
CA ARG A 53 -22.04 -13.76 -16.26
C ARG A 53 -22.92 -14.68 -15.43
N ASN A 54 -22.31 -15.49 -14.55
CA ASN A 54 -23.00 -16.51 -13.74
C ASN A 54 -22.69 -16.26 -12.25
N ARG A 55 -23.11 -15.10 -11.72
CA ARG A 55 -22.97 -14.78 -10.30
C ARG A 55 -23.81 -15.73 -9.45
N THR A 56 -23.26 -16.25 -8.37
CA THR A 56 -23.95 -17.16 -7.46
C THR A 56 -23.67 -16.77 -6.01
N GLN A 57 -24.69 -16.86 -5.15
CA GLN A 57 -24.57 -16.62 -3.71
C GLN A 57 -23.90 -15.28 -3.34
N GLY A 58 -24.09 -14.24 -4.18
CA GLY A 58 -23.49 -12.92 -3.96
C GLY A 58 -21.99 -12.84 -4.25
N ASP A 59 -21.43 -13.78 -5.02
CA ASP A 59 -20.04 -13.74 -5.49
C ASP A 59 -19.93 -14.10 -6.98
N SER A 60 -18.76 -13.90 -7.54
CA SER A 60 -18.41 -14.36 -8.88
C SER A 60 -18.29 -15.88 -8.91
N CYS A 61 -18.67 -16.52 -10.03
CA CYS A 61 -18.63 -17.99 -10.12
C CYS A 61 -17.21 -18.59 -10.11
N GLY A 62 -16.16 -17.76 -10.36
CA GLY A 62 -14.76 -18.17 -10.36
C GLY A 62 -14.32 -19.05 -11.53
N VAL A 63 -15.25 -19.61 -12.33
CA VAL A 63 -14.96 -20.63 -13.36
C VAL A 63 -15.25 -20.17 -14.80
N CYS A 64 -16.08 -19.14 -15.01
CA CYS A 64 -16.36 -18.68 -16.37
C CYS A 64 -15.12 -18.03 -17.03
N PRO A 65 -15.08 -17.92 -18.36
CA PRO A 65 -13.93 -17.37 -19.08
C PRO A 65 -13.50 -15.98 -18.55
N SER A 66 -14.45 -15.08 -18.30
CA SER A 66 -14.13 -13.74 -17.79
C SER A 66 -13.54 -13.81 -16.37
N CYS A 67 -14.10 -14.63 -15.47
CA CYS A 67 -13.53 -14.85 -14.12
C CYS A 67 -12.08 -15.36 -14.19
N ASN A 68 -11.82 -16.34 -15.07
CA ASN A 68 -10.48 -16.89 -15.22
C ASN A 68 -9.49 -15.86 -15.79
N LYS A 69 -9.92 -15.03 -16.74
CA LYS A 69 -9.08 -13.99 -17.32
C LYS A 69 -8.78 -12.87 -16.30
N ILE A 70 -9.77 -12.42 -15.53
CA ILE A 70 -9.57 -11.44 -14.49
C ILE A 70 -8.65 -11.99 -13.38
N ALA A 71 -8.89 -13.23 -12.94
CA ALA A 71 -8.05 -13.85 -11.91
C ALA A 71 -6.58 -13.95 -12.30
N LYS A 72 -6.28 -14.06 -13.60
CA LYS A 72 -4.93 -14.09 -14.16
C LYS A 72 -4.43 -12.71 -14.64
N LEU A 73 -5.23 -11.64 -14.47
CA LEU A 73 -4.90 -10.29 -14.96
C LEU A 73 -4.61 -10.22 -16.48
N ILE A 74 -5.29 -11.06 -17.27
CA ILE A 74 -5.14 -11.15 -18.75
C ILE A 74 -6.44 -10.82 -19.49
N HIS A 75 -7.42 -10.21 -18.79
CA HIS A 75 -8.65 -9.79 -19.46
C HIS A 75 -8.36 -8.62 -20.41
N PRO A 76 -8.75 -8.68 -21.70
CA PRO A 76 -8.38 -7.67 -22.69
C PRO A 76 -8.97 -6.28 -22.39
N ASP A 77 -10.11 -6.22 -21.68
CA ASP A 77 -10.78 -5.00 -21.29
C ASP A 77 -10.41 -4.53 -19.87
N LEU A 78 -9.35 -5.10 -19.25
CA LEU A 78 -8.78 -4.65 -18.00
C LEU A 78 -7.41 -4.01 -18.23
N HIS A 79 -7.29 -2.74 -17.93
CA HIS A 79 -6.06 -1.95 -18.05
C HIS A 79 -5.54 -1.56 -16.67
N CYS A 80 -4.25 -1.81 -16.43
CA CYS A 80 -3.59 -1.45 -15.18
C CYS A 80 -2.56 -0.35 -15.44
N ILE A 81 -2.58 0.71 -14.63
CA ILE A 81 -1.63 1.82 -14.67
C ILE A 81 -1.01 1.93 -13.27
N PHE A 82 0.31 1.99 -13.22
CA PHE A 82 1.08 2.10 -11.98
C PHE A 82 2.37 2.89 -12.25
N PRO A 83 3.01 3.44 -11.20
CA PRO A 83 4.22 4.25 -11.37
C PRO A 83 5.39 3.41 -11.90
N VAL A 84 6.08 3.94 -12.91
CA VAL A 84 7.30 3.37 -13.48
C VAL A 84 8.37 4.45 -13.65
N ASN A 85 9.65 4.07 -13.70
CA ASN A 85 10.74 5.03 -13.88
C ASN A 85 10.95 5.41 -15.36
N THR A 86 10.84 4.43 -16.26
CA THR A 86 11.01 4.58 -17.72
C THR A 86 9.86 3.88 -18.44
N GLY A 87 9.61 4.23 -19.68
CA GLY A 87 8.57 3.57 -20.48
C GLY A 87 7.15 3.77 -19.93
N LYS A 88 6.34 2.74 -20.07
CA LYS A 88 4.93 2.67 -19.66
C LYS A 88 4.67 1.46 -18.78
N SER A 89 3.55 1.45 -18.05
CA SER A 89 3.09 0.32 -17.24
C SER A 89 2.98 -0.99 -18.05
N ASP A 90 2.60 -0.88 -19.33
CA ASP A 90 2.53 -2.05 -20.21
C ASP A 90 3.87 -2.78 -20.38
N ASP A 91 4.99 -2.05 -20.34
CA ASP A 91 6.33 -2.62 -20.47
C ASP A 91 6.72 -3.49 -19.26
N TYR A 92 6.03 -3.28 -18.13
CA TYR A 92 6.25 -3.98 -16.87
C TYR A 92 5.08 -4.87 -16.45
N ILE A 93 4.08 -5.05 -17.32
CA ILE A 93 2.82 -5.70 -16.98
C ILE A 93 3.00 -7.15 -16.49
N ASP A 94 3.97 -7.88 -17.01
CA ASP A 94 4.20 -9.27 -16.61
C ASP A 94 4.79 -9.36 -15.20
N ARG A 95 5.67 -8.42 -14.83
CA ARG A 95 6.20 -8.31 -13.45
C ARG A 95 5.11 -7.89 -12.48
N TRP A 96 4.28 -6.91 -12.86
CA TRP A 96 3.09 -6.52 -12.10
C TRP A 96 2.16 -7.70 -11.87
N ARG A 97 1.85 -8.47 -12.90
CA ARG A 97 1.01 -9.68 -12.79
C ARG A 97 1.61 -10.69 -11.82
N ALA A 98 2.89 -10.98 -11.96
CA ALA A 98 3.59 -11.92 -11.06
C ALA A 98 3.50 -11.48 -9.60
N LEU A 99 3.73 -10.19 -9.33
CA LEU A 99 3.61 -9.63 -7.99
C LEU A 99 2.19 -9.74 -7.44
N VAL A 100 1.17 -9.29 -8.20
CA VAL A 100 -0.24 -9.31 -7.76
C VAL A 100 -0.73 -10.74 -7.54
N LEU A 101 -0.28 -11.70 -8.34
CA LEU A 101 -0.68 -13.11 -8.21
C LEU A 101 -0.01 -13.78 -7.00
N SER A 102 1.22 -13.40 -6.66
CA SER A 102 1.92 -13.93 -5.48
C SER A 102 1.44 -13.25 -4.19
N ASN A 103 1.27 -11.95 -4.20
CA ASN A 103 0.82 -11.14 -3.06
C ASN A 103 -0.04 -9.97 -3.53
N PRO A 104 -1.38 -10.09 -3.61
CA PRO A 104 -2.25 -9.00 -4.07
C PRO A 104 -2.32 -7.83 -3.09
N ASN A 105 -1.68 -7.97 -1.97
CA ASN A 105 -1.62 -6.99 -0.91
C ASN A 105 -0.19 -6.45 -0.72
N PHE A 106 0.55 -6.38 -1.79
CA PHE A 106 1.92 -5.89 -1.81
C PHE A 106 2.03 -4.42 -1.35
N THR A 107 3.21 -4.07 -0.88
CA THR A 107 3.59 -2.71 -0.50
C THR A 107 4.23 -1.97 -1.69
N GLU A 108 4.39 -0.64 -1.56
CA GLU A 108 5.13 0.15 -2.56
C GLU A 108 6.59 -0.31 -2.72
N ASN A 109 7.20 -0.80 -1.63
CA ASN A 109 8.56 -1.36 -1.68
C ASN A 109 8.60 -2.64 -2.51
N GLU A 110 7.69 -3.60 -2.24
CA GLU A 110 7.60 -4.85 -3.01
C GLU A 110 7.31 -4.57 -4.49
N LEU A 111 6.51 -3.53 -4.79
CA LEU A 111 6.32 -3.08 -6.16
C LEU A 111 7.63 -2.60 -6.78
N SER A 112 8.37 -1.74 -6.08
CA SER A 112 9.64 -1.18 -6.57
C SER A 112 10.68 -2.27 -6.79
N GLU A 113 10.76 -3.26 -5.91
CA GLU A 113 11.61 -4.45 -6.04
C GLU A 113 11.20 -5.31 -7.25
N ALA A 114 9.93 -5.64 -7.37
CA ALA A 114 9.41 -6.47 -8.47
C ALA A 114 9.61 -5.82 -9.85
N LEU A 115 9.51 -4.50 -9.92
CA LEU A 115 9.74 -3.75 -11.16
C LEU A 115 11.22 -3.40 -11.41
N GLU A 116 12.15 -3.71 -10.48
CA GLU A 116 13.58 -3.37 -10.53
C GLU A 116 13.82 -1.85 -10.68
N ILE A 117 13.03 -1.06 -9.97
CA ILE A 117 13.08 0.42 -10.01
C ILE A 117 13.46 1.03 -8.67
N GLU A 118 14.07 0.26 -7.78
CA GLU A 118 14.51 0.73 -6.47
C GLU A 118 15.42 1.96 -6.57
N GLY A 119 15.21 2.91 -5.66
CA GLY A 119 15.97 4.15 -5.60
C GLY A 119 15.75 5.12 -6.75
N LYS A 120 14.85 4.81 -7.69
CA LYS A 120 14.49 5.66 -8.82
C LYS A 120 13.15 6.36 -8.57
N ASN A 121 13.00 7.56 -9.12
CA ASN A 121 11.74 8.30 -8.99
C ASN A 121 10.70 7.72 -9.97
N ALA A 122 9.87 6.80 -9.47
CA ALA A 122 8.78 6.23 -10.25
C ALA A 122 7.57 7.17 -10.29
N MET A 123 7.02 7.37 -11.48
CA MET A 123 5.84 8.23 -11.69
C MET A 123 4.99 7.75 -12.85
N ILE A 124 3.72 8.14 -12.85
CA ILE A 124 2.80 7.93 -13.97
C ILE A 124 2.92 9.15 -14.89
N LYS A 125 3.43 8.93 -16.10
CA LYS A 125 3.70 9.98 -17.08
C LYS A 125 2.53 10.18 -18.03
N VAL A 126 2.55 11.30 -18.75
CA VAL A 126 1.49 11.68 -19.70
C VAL A 126 1.26 10.64 -20.81
N ASP A 127 2.27 9.88 -21.20
CA ASP A 127 2.17 8.87 -22.25
C ASP A 127 1.34 7.66 -21.83
N GLU A 128 1.24 7.38 -20.51
CA GLU A 128 0.28 6.41 -19.96
C GLU A 128 -1.17 6.83 -20.27
N ALA A 129 -1.50 8.07 -19.94
CA ALA A 129 -2.85 8.60 -20.18
C ALA A 129 -3.20 8.66 -21.67
N LYS A 130 -2.22 8.93 -22.55
CA LYS A 130 -2.41 8.88 -24.02
C LYS A 130 -2.70 7.45 -24.48
N SER A 131 -1.85 6.49 -24.05
CA SER A 131 -2.03 5.07 -24.38
C SER A 131 -3.38 4.55 -23.89
N LEU A 132 -3.79 4.93 -22.68
CA LEU A 132 -5.11 4.59 -22.15
C LEU A 132 -6.24 5.16 -23.02
N LEU A 133 -6.15 6.43 -23.43
CA LEU A 133 -7.15 7.05 -24.30
C LEU A 133 -7.30 6.30 -25.62
N GLU A 134 -6.17 5.92 -26.23
CA GLU A 134 -6.17 5.11 -27.46
C GLU A 134 -6.86 3.76 -27.24
N LYS A 135 -6.51 3.04 -26.15
CA LYS A 135 -7.14 1.75 -25.82
C LYS A 135 -8.64 1.88 -25.56
N LEU A 136 -9.07 2.93 -24.88
CA LEU A 136 -10.48 3.18 -24.58
C LEU A 136 -11.26 3.75 -25.77
N SER A 137 -10.62 4.18 -26.87
CA SER A 137 -11.30 4.61 -28.10
C SER A 137 -11.90 3.43 -28.88
N PHE A 138 -11.35 2.23 -28.71
CA PHE A 138 -11.90 1.01 -29.31
C PHE A 138 -13.09 0.49 -28.50
N SER A 139 -13.99 -0.27 -29.14
CA SER A 139 -15.07 -0.95 -28.45
C SER A 139 -14.55 -2.04 -27.51
N ALA A 140 -15.29 -2.32 -26.43
CA ALA A 140 -14.95 -3.45 -25.56
C ALA A 140 -14.90 -4.76 -26.34
N LEU A 141 -13.82 -5.52 -26.19
CA LEU A 141 -13.59 -6.76 -26.92
C LEU A 141 -14.58 -7.87 -26.53
N GLU A 142 -15.00 -7.91 -25.26
CA GLU A 142 -15.96 -8.89 -24.75
C GLU A 142 -17.39 -8.35 -24.59
N LYS A 143 -17.73 -7.23 -25.26
CA LYS A 143 -19.07 -6.60 -25.24
C LYS A 143 -19.61 -6.34 -23.84
N GLY A 144 -18.76 -5.89 -22.93
CA GLY A 144 -19.13 -5.61 -21.52
C GLY A 144 -18.49 -4.32 -21.00
N TYR A 145 -18.22 -4.30 -19.72
CA TYR A 145 -17.47 -3.23 -19.09
C TYR A 145 -16.01 -3.22 -19.55
N ARG A 146 -15.42 -2.01 -19.55
CA ARG A 146 -13.97 -1.82 -19.58
C ARG A 146 -13.54 -1.30 -18.21
N SER A 147 -12.46 -1.82 -17.67
CA SER A 147 -12.00 -1.44 -16.36
C SER A 147 -10.57 -0.91 -16.40
N VAL A 148 -10.36 0.16 -15.67
CA VAL A 148 -9.05 0.79 -15.51
C VAL A 148 -8.71 0.81 -14.02
N LEU A 149 -7.61 0.15 -13.68
CA LEU A 149 -7.02 0.20 -12.35
C LEU A 149 -5.84 1.17 -12.37
N VAL A 150 -5.91 2.23 -11.57
CA VAL A 150 -4.83 3.21 -11.41
C VAL A 150 -4.28 3.08 -10.00
N TYR A 151 -3.08 2.55 -9.89
CA TYR A 151 -2.39 2.41 -8.61
C TYR A 151 -1.47 3.61 -8.35
N LEU A 152 -1.61 4.25 -7.18
CA LEU A 152 -0.89 5.46 -6.76
C LEU A 152 -1.10 6.67 -7.69
N PRO A 153 -2.34 7.14 -7.88
CA PRO A 153 -2.61 8.33 -8.70
C PRO A 153 -1.92 9.61 -8.19
N GLU A 154 -1.52 9.68 -6.92
CA GLU A 154 -0.69 10.75 -6.34
C GLU A 154 0.70 10.84 -6.98
N LYS A 155 1.19 9.78 -7.62
CA LYS A 155 2.46 9.77 -8.38
C LYS A 155 2.32 10.16 -9.86
N MET A 156 1.16 10.67 -10.26
CA MET A 156 0.98 11.23 -11.59
C MET A 156 1.69 12.57 -11.72
N ASN A 157 2.32 12.81 -12.87
CA ASN A 157 2.67 14.17 -13.21
C ASN A 157 1.39 14.96 -13.58
N LYS A 158 1.48 16.31 -13.53
CA LYS A 158 0.33 17.20 -13.74
C LYS A 158 -0.38 16.97 -15.08
N ASP A 159 0.37 16.68 -16.12
CA ASP A 159 -0.18 16.47 -17.47
C ASP A 159 -0.92 15.13 -17.59
N ALA A 160 -0.39 14.06 -16.98
CA ALA A 160 -1.07 12.77 -16.90
C ALA A 160 -2.38 12.89 -16.12
N ALA A 161 -2.35 13.55 -14.97
CA ALA A 161 -3.52 13.74 -14.14
C ALA A 161 -4.61 14.57 -14.84
N ASN A 162 -4.26 15.64 -15.57
CA ASN A 162 -5.22 16.42 -16.34
C ASN A 162 -5.84 15.64 -17.52
N ARG A 163 -5.10 14.72 -18.13
CA ARG A 163 -5.65 13.83 -19.17
C ARG A 163 -6.57 12.77 -18.59
N LEU A 164 -6.17 12.17 -17.48
CA LEU A 164 -7.03 11.21 -16.77
C LEU A 164 -8.33 11.89 -16.30
N LEU A 165 -8.25 13.12 -15.82
CA LEU A 165 -9.41 13.90 -15.40
C LEU A 165 -10.45 13.99 -16.54
N LYS A 166 -10.04 14.29 -17.77
CA LYS A 166 -10.95 14.34 -18.93
C LYS A 166 -11.64 13.00 -19.19
N LEU A 167 -10.90 11.88 -19.03
CA LEU A 167 -11.47 10.54 -19.19
C LEU A 167 -12.47 10.17 -18.07
N ILE A 168 -12.26 10.71 -16.86
CA ILE A 168 -13.17 10.50 -15.73
C ILE A 168 -14.39 11.42 -15.87
N GLU A 169 -14.26 12.63 -16.41
CA GLU A 169 -15.37 13.57 -16.66
C GLU A 169 -16.33 13.06 -17.74
N GLU A 170 -15.77 12.57 -18.83
CA GLU A 170 -16.52 12.05 -19.98
C GLU A 170 -16.11 10.60 -20.27
N PRO A 171 -16.47 9.65 -19.37
CA PRO A 171 -16.05 8.29 -19.55
C PRO A 171 -16.76 7.65 -20.76
N PRO A 172 -16.01 6.90 -21.58
CA PRO A 172 -16.65 6.09 -22.60
C PRO A 172 -17.67 5.12 -21.99
N LYS A 173 -18.72 4.77 -22.72
CA LYS A 173 -19.80 3.91 -22.21
C LYS A 173 -19.26 2.63 -21.57
N LEU A 174 -19.83 2.24 -20.43
CA LEU A 174 -19.45 1.04 -19.67
C LEU A 174 -17.96 1.02 -19.27
N THR A 175 -17.39 2.18 -18.95
CA THR A 175 -16.00 2.26 -18.44
C THR A 175 -16.04 2.49 -16.94
N GLN A 176 -15.30 1.65 -16.21
CA GLN A 176 -15.15 1.70 -14.75
C GLN A 176 -13.71 2.04 -14.38
N PHE A 177 -13.51 3.12 -13.65
CA PHE A 177 -12.23 3.50 -13.08
C PHE A 177 -12.16 3.11 -11.61
N ILE A 178 -11.08 2.45 -11.21
CA ILE A 178 -10.72 2.30 -9.80
C ILE A 178 -9.34 2.93 -9.61
N LEU A 179 -9.26 3.89 -8.69
CA LEU A 179 -8.03 4.54 -8.27
C LEU A 179 -7.70 4.04 -6.86
N ILE A 180 -6.44 3.68 -6.61
CA ILE A 180 -5.97 3.24 -5.28
C ILE A 180 -4.89 4.20 -4.82
N THR A 181 -5.13 4.89 -3.71
CA THR A 181 -4.23 5.92 -3.17
C THR A 181 -3.85 5.66 -1.72
N HIS A 182 -2.58 5.88 -1.39
CA HIS A 182 -2.07 5.90 -0.01
C HIS A 182 -2.01 7.32 0.56
N ALA A 183 -2.05 8.34 -0.30
CA ALA A 183 -1.95 9.75 0.08
C ALA A 183 -3.05 10.60 -0.59
N PRO A 184 -4.34 10.45 -0.17
CA PRO A 184 -5.47 11.09 -0.82
C PRO A 184 -5.34 12.63 -0.89
N ALA A 185 -4.65 13.24 0.06
CA ALA A 185 -4.39 14.68 0.05
C ALA A 185 -3.42 15.14 -1.07
N GLN A 186 -2.67 14.21 -1.68
CA GLN A 186 -1.76 14.50 -2.79
C GLN A 186 -2.38 14.23 -4.17
N VAL A 187 -3.53 13.56 -4.21
CA VAL A 187 -4.30 13.39 -5.44
C VAL A 187 -4.93 14.73 -5.82
N LEU A 188 -4.95 15.07 -7.12
CA LEU A 188 -5.61 16.29 -7.57
C LEU A 188 -7.07 16.32 -7.09
N VAL A 189 -7.45 17.41 -6.44
CA VAL A 189 -8.79 17.63 -5.88
C VAL A 189 -9.88 17.45 -6.96
N THR A 190 -9.59 17.85 -8.19
CA THR A 190 -10.49 17.69 -9.34
C THR A 190 -10.75 16.24 -9.72
N ILE A 191 -9.77 15.35 -9.57
CA ILE A 191 -9.96 13.89 -9.73
C ILE A 191 -10.73 13.34 -8.54
N ALA A 192 -10.28 13.67 -7.32
CA ALA A 192 -10.88 13.17 -6.10
C ALA A 192 -12.37 13.51 -5.97
N SER A 193 -12.78 14.71 -6.40
CA SER A 193 -14.18 15.16 -6.36
C SER A 193 -15.11 14.44 -7.35
N ARG A 194 -14.57 13.78 -8.36
CA ARG A 194 -15.32 13.01 -9.38
C ARG A 194 -15.35 11.52 -9.11
N CYS A 195 -14.64 11.07 -8.09
CA CYS A 195 -14.61 9.68 -7.67
C CYS A 195 -15.50 9.48 -6.43
N GLN A 196 -16.21 8.37 -6.38
CA GLN A 196 -16.77 7.89 -5.12
C GLN A 196 -15.63 7.45 -4.22
N GLN A 197 -15.39 8.20 -3.15
CA GLN A 197 -14.30 7.92 -2.23
C GLN A 197 -14.73 6.87 -1.20
N ILE A 198 -13.92 5.83 -1.04
CA ILE A 198 -14.14 4.75 -0.09
C ILE A 198 -12.83 4.51 0.67
N ARG A 199 -12.87 4.75 1.98
CA ARG A 199 -11.75 4.41 2.85
C ARG A 199 -11.84 2.95 3.24
N LEU A 200 -10.77 2.21 3.02
CA LEU A 200 -10.66 0.84 3.51
C LEU A 200 -10.20 0.86 4.96
N ASP A 201 -10.89 0.05 5.78
CA ASP A 201 -10.43 -0.22 7.13
C ASP A 201 -9.15 -1.05 7.07
N LYS A 202 -8.23 -0.79 8.00
CA LYS A 202 -7.11 -1.72 8.22
C LYS A 202 -7.71 -3.09 8.47
N VAL A 203 -7.35 -4.04 7.65
CA VAL A 203 -7.76 -5.43 7.87
C VAL A 203 -7.10 -5.87 9.17
N SER A 204 -7.88 -5.91 10.25
CA SER A 204 -7.48 -6.50 11.53
C SER A 204 -7.25 -7.99 11.27
N GLY A 205 -6.01 -8.42 11.19
CA GLY A 205 -5.61 -9.78 10.78
C GLY A 205 -4.73 -9.80 9.54
N ARG A 206 -4.36 -8.62 8.98
CA ARG A 206 -3.06 -8.51 8.38
C ARG A 206 -2.09 -8.52 9.51
N ASP A 207 -1.71 -9.70 9.65
CA ASP A 207 -0.49 -10.04 10.27
C ASP A 207 0.48 -8.95 9.89
N VAL A 208 0.73 -8.06 10.91
CA VAL A 208 2.05 -7.57 11.08
C VAL A 208 2.64 -7.06 9.77
N VAL A 209 2.99 -5.84 9.75
CA VAL A 209 4.23 -5.49 9.08
C VAL A 209 5.26 -6.50 9.64
N GLU A 210 5.29 -7.72 9.08
CA GLU A 210 6.42 -8.60 9.17
C GLU A 210 7.53 -7.81 8.51
N GLY A 211 8.23 -7.00 9.32
CA GLY A 211 9.44 -6.37 8.86
C GLY A 211 10.27 -7.45 8.21
N SER A 212 11.02 -7.15 7.16
CA SER A 212 11.99 -8.12 6.65
C SER A 212 12.80 -8.65 7.82
N ALA A 213 13.32 -9.87 7.71
CA ALA A 213 14.17 -10.46 8.77
C ALA A 213 15.27 -9.48 9.22
N GLU A 214 15.79 -8.68 8.28
CA GLU A 214 16.74 -7.61 8.53
C GLU A 214 16.16 -6.49 9.42
N GLN A 215 14.97 -6.00 9.14
CA GLN A 215 14.32 -4.94 9.94
C GLN A 215 14.01 -5.42 11.36
N VAL A 216 13.54 -6.67 11.48
CA VAL A 216 13.26 -7.31 12.77
C VAL A 216 14.55 -7.39 13.58
N GLN A 217 15.66 -7.83 12.97
CA GLN A 217 16.92 -7.96 13.65
C GLN A 217 17.51 -6.60 14.04
N LEU A 218 17.46 -5.60 13.15
CA LEU A 218 17.93 -4.24 13.42
C LEU A 218 17.19 -3.60 14.60
N LEU A 219 15.86 -3.71 14.64
CA LEU A 219 15.08 -3.15 15.75
C LEU A 219 15.34 -3.92 17.05
N ARG A 220 15.47 -5.25 17.00
CA ARG A 220 15.82 -6.06 18.17
C ARG A 220 17.16 -5.64 18.75
N SER A 221 18.19 -5.54 17.93
CA SER A 221 19.53 -5.13 18.36
C SER A 221 19.53 -3.70 18.90
N LEU A 222 18.78 -2.77 18.27
CA LEU A 222 18.63 -1.41 18.78
C LEU A 222 17.96 -1.39 20.16
N MET A 223 16.86 -2.11 20.35
CA MET A 223 16.16 -2.17 21.64
C MET A 223 17.03 -2.80 22.73
N GLN A 224 17.80 -3.85 22.41
CA GLN A 224 18.73 -4.48 23.34
C GLN A 224 19.82 -3.50 23.77
N GLY A 225 20.46 -2.79 22.83
CA GLY A 225 21.46 -1.77 23.12
C GLY A 225 20.92 -0.62 23.98
N LEU A 226 19.71 -0.14 23.66
CA LEU A 226 19.04 0.91 24.42
C LEU A 226 18.75 0.48 25.86
N LEU A 227 18.21 -0.72 26.06
CA LEU A 227 17.89 -1.27 27.39
C LEU A 227 19.13 -1.64 28.20
N ALA A 228 20.23 -2.01 27.54
CA ALA A 228 21.53 -2.26 28.16
C ALA A 228 22.30 -0.97 28.46
N ARG A 229 21.82 0.20 27.99
CA ARG A 229 22.51 1.49 28.09
C ARG A 229 23.89 1.48 27.39
N ASP A 230 24.01 0.71 26.31
CA ASP A 230 25.19 0.67 25.48
C ASP A 230 25.03 1.62 24.27
N LEU A 231 25.58 2.84 24.42
CA LEU A 231 25.50 3.85 23.37
C LEU A 231 26.30 3.44 22.13
N TYR A 232 27.44 2.73 22.32
CA TYR A 232 28.27 2.34 21.19
C TYR A 232 27.53 1.35 20.28
N ALA A 233 26.96 0.30 20.87
CA ALA A 233 26.13 -0.65 20.13
C ALA A 233 24.95 0.03 19.42
N CYS A 234 24.28 0.99 20.07
CA CYS A 234 23.21 1.75 19.44
C CYS A 234 23.68 2.57 18.23
N LEU A 235 24.84 3.21 18.32
CA LEU A 235 25.41 4.00 17.21
C LEU A 235 25.83 3.11 16.04
N GLU A 236 26.36 1.91 16.28
CA GLU A 236 26.62 0.92 15.21
C GLU A 236 25.35 0.55 14.44
N ILE A 237 24.22 0.36 15.15
CA ILE A 237 22.94 0.14 14.48
C ILE A 237 22.49 1.39 13.71
N GLY A 238 22.74 2.58 14.24
CA GLY A 238 22.52 3.84 13.53
C GLY A 238 23.27 3.94 12.21
N ASP A 239 24.54 3.51 12.19
CA ASP A 239 25.34 3.46 10.97
C ASP A 239 24.81 2.40 9.97
N GLN A 240 24.36 1.22 10.44
CA GLN A 240 23.73 0.21 9.59
C GLN A 240 22.42 0.75 8.98
N LEU A 241 21.60 1.45 9.74
CA LEU A 241 20.38 2.10 9.23
C LEU A 241 20.69 3.18 8.19
N ALA A 242 21.77 3.92 8.37
CA ALA A 242 22.21 4.94 7.42
C ALA A 242 22.76 4.33 6.11
N ALA A 243 23.26 3.11 6.17
CA ALA A 243 23.79 2.35 5.03
C ALA A 243 22.73 1.53 4.28
N LEU A 244 21.45 1.60 4.67
CA LEU A 244 20.37 0.92 3.95
C LEU A 244 20.36 1.33 2.47
N PRO A 245 20.13 0.38 1.54
CA PRO A 245 20.38 0.57 0.12
C PRO A 245 19.44 1.59 -0.55
N SER A 246 18.31 1.92 0.07
CA SER A 246 17.39 2.93 -0.46
C SER A 246 16.69 3.74 0.65
N LYS A 247 16.23 4.95 0.29
CA LYS A 247 15.43 5.80 1.17
C LYS A 247 14.10 5.15 1.53
N GLU A 248 13.54 4.38 0.61
CA GLU A 248 12.33 3.62 0.78
C GLU A 248 12.50 2.56 1.88
N LYS A 249 13.63 1.82 1.87
CA LYS A 249 13.97 0.87 2.95
C LYS A 249 14.16 1.57 4.30
N ALA A 250 14.80 2.73 4.31
CA ALA A 250 14.95 3.53 5.52
C ALA A 250 13.61 4.05 6.07
N LYS A 251 12.69 4.53 5.20
CA LYS A 251 11.33 4.91 5.59
C LYS A 251 10.51 3.72 6.09
N SER A 252 10.61 2.59 5.39
CA SER A 252 9.93 1.35 5.78
C SER A 252 10.38 0.88 7.16
N PHE A 253 11.69 0.93 7.45
CA PHE A 253 12.20 0.64 8.80
C PHE A 253 11.61 1.59 9.84
N CYS A 254 11.58 2.89 9.58
CA CYS A 254 11.01 3.86 10.51
C CYS A 254 9.52 3.57 10.80
N LYS A 255 8.75 3.21 9.78
CA LYS A 255 7.33 2.82 9.91
C LYS A 255 7.20 1.55 10.75
N PHE A 256 7.98 0.51 10.42
CA PHE A 256 8.01 -0.76 11.15
C PHE A 256 8.34 -0.54 12.63
N ALA A 257 9.39 0.24 12.94
CA ALA A 257 9.77 0.56 14.30
C ALA A 257 8.67 1.34 15.06
N ALA A 258 8.02 2.30 14.40
CA ALA A 258 6.91 3.05 14.98
C ALA A 258 5.72 2.14 15.35
N ASP A 259 5.36 1.19 14.49
CA ASP A 259 4.29 0.23 14.77
C ASP A 259 4.64 -0.67 15.98
N ARG A 260 5.89 -1.13 16.08
CA ARG A 260 6.34 -1.95 17.24
C ARG A 260 6.42 -1.15 18.54
N LEU A 261 6.80 0.12 18.46
CA LEU A 261 6.78 1.01 19.63
C LEU A 261 5.35 1.30 20.13
N ARG A 262 4.38 1.34 19.21
CA ARG A 262 2.96 1.41 19.57
C ARG A 262 2.54 0.17 20.36
N ASP A 263 2.99 -1.02 19.95
CA ASP A 263 2.70 -2.25 20.69
C ASP A 263 3.29 -2.21 22.12
N ILE A 264 4.54 -1.76 22.27
CA ILE A 264 5.17 -1.54 23.58
C ILE A 264 4.33 -0.56 24.44
N PHE A 265 3.83 0.52 23.85
CA PHE A 265 2.95 1.46 24.53
C PHE A 265 1.66 0.80 25.00
N LEU A 266 1.02 -0.02 24.15
CA LEU A 266 -0.21 -0.74 24.52
C LEU A 266 0.04 -1.72 25.67
N TYR A 267 1.17 -2.44 25.69
CA TYR A 267 1.56 -3.28 26.81
C TYR A 267 1.71 -2.46 28.10
N GLN A 268 2.35 -1.29 28.06
CA GLN A 268 2.50 -0.39 29.21
C GLN A 268 1.16 0.12 29.75
N GLN A 269 0.13 0.22 28.90
CA GLN A 269 -1.22 0.64 29.28
C GLN A 269 -2.11 -0.54 29.74
N GLY A 270 -1.60 -1.77 29.73
CA GLY A 270 -2.41 -2.96 30.05
C GLY A 270 -3.41 -3.35 28.96
N MET A 271 -3.24 -2.85 27.74
CA MET A 271 -4.13 -3.10 26.59
C MET A 271 -3.53 -4.14 25.64
N SER A 272 -3.00 -5.26 26.17
CA SER A 272 -2.36 -6.31 25.38
C SER A 272 -3.28 -6.95 24.34
N SER A 273 -4.59 -6.97 24.57
CA SER A 273 -5.59 -7.46 23.60
C SER A 273 -5.68 -6.66 22.30
N LEU A 274 -5.15 -5.44 22.29
CA LEU A 274 -5.10 -4.56 21.10
C LEU A 274 -3.78 -4.67 20.34
N VAL A 275 -2.82 -5.42 20.85
CA VAL A 275 -1.54 -5.66 20.20
C VAL A 275 -1.75 -6.68 19.07
N SER A 276 -1.29 -6.29 17.88
CA SER A 276 -1.33 -7.19 16.72
C SER A 276 -0.25 -8.27 16.84
N ALA A 277 -0.53 -9.49 16.36
CA ALA A 277 0.51 -10.51 16.23
C ALA A 277 1.70 -9.94 15.45
N GLY A 278 2.92 -10.14 15.88
CA GLY A 278 4.14 -9.52 15.39
C GLY A 278 5.30 -10.48 15.25
N PRO A 279 6.41 -10.02 14.65
CA PRO A 279 7.60 -10.84 14.52
C PRO A 279 8.34 -11.08 15.84
N TYR A 280 7.90 -10.40 16.92
CA TYR A 280 8.47 -10.57 18.24
C TYR A 280 7.54 -11.39 19.14
N PRO A 281 8.08 -12.35 19.90
CA PRO A 281 7.32 -13.06 20.93
C PRO A 281 6.69 -12.08 21.94
N GLU A 282 5.52 -12.42 22.45
CA GLU A 282 4.81 -11.60 23.45
C GLU A 282 5.68 -11.34 24.69
N ALA A 283 6.44 -12.32 25.12
CA ALA A 283 7.37 -12.20 26.24
C ALA A 283 8.46 -11.13 26.00
N GLU A 284 8.97 -11.02 24.76
CA GLU A 284 9.98 -10.03 24.38
C GLU A 284 9.41 -8.61 24.41
N LEU A 285 8.21 -8.41 23.84
CA LEU A 285 7.52 -7.12 23.87
C LEU A 285 7.16 -6.69 25.31
N SER A 286 6.73 -7.63 26.11
CA SER A 286 6.42 -7.40 27.53
C SER A 286 7.68 -7.01 28.33
N ASP A 287 8.83 -7.66 28.08
CA ASP A 287 10.11 -7.30 28.69
C ASP A 287 10.53 -5.88 28.29
N TRP A 288 10.44 -5.54 27.00
CA TRP A 288 10.74 -4.19 26.54
C TRP A 288 9.81 -3.14 27.17
N ALA A 289 8.52 -3.45 27.32
CA ALA A 289 7.55 -2.57 27.95
C ALA A 289 7.85 -2.38 29.46
N ALA A 290 8.24 -3.41 30.15
CA ALA A 290 8.55 -3.37 31.59
C ALA A 290 9.85 -2.60 31.88
N ARG A 291 10.87 -2.76 31.02
CA ARG A 291 12.21 -2.18 31.24
C ARG A 291 12.35 -0.75 30.72
N SER A 292 11.50 -0.32 29.79
CA SER A 292 11.52 1.03 29.25
C SER A 292 10.68 2.00 30.10
N ARG A 293 11.06 3.28 30.13
CA ARG A 293 10.26 4.32 30.80
C ARG A 293 8.87 4.45 30.16
N LYS A 294 7.85 4.75 30.94
CA LYS A 294 6.48 4.95 30.43
C LYS A 294 6.37 6.02 29.34
N THR A 295 7.26 6.99 29.31
CA THR A 295 7.28 8.06 28.30
C THR A 295 8.07 7.69 27.05
N PHE A 296 8.86 6.61 27.09
CA PHE A 296 9.76 6.21 26.01
C PHE A 296 9.02 5.91 24.71
N PRO A 297 7.99 5.05 24.66
CA PRO A 297 7.36 4.70 23.40
C PRO A 297 6.80 5.90 22.66
N ARG A 298 6.19 6.85 23.39
CA ARG A 298 5.65 8.08 22.80
C ARG A 298 6.73 8.95 22.18
N LYS A 299 7.83 9.19 22.92
CA LYS A 299 8.96 9.99 22.43
C LYS A 299 9.64 9.31 21.23
N ALA A 300 9.80 7.99 21.30
CA ALA A 300 10.39 7.21 20.23
C ALA A 300 9.52 7.25 18.95
N LEU A 301 8.19 7.15 19.08
CA LEU A 301 7.24 7.34 17.98
C LEU A 301 7.44 8.71 17.30
N ASP A 302 7.54 9.78 18.09
CA ASP A 302 7.78 11.14 17.56
C ASP A 302 9.11 11.21 16.79
N CYS A 303 10.18 10.57 17.33
CA CYS A 303 11.50 10.53 16.70
C CYS A 303 11.45 9.78 15.35
N PHE A 304 10.83 8.60 15.29
CA PHE A 304 10.72 7.83 14.04
C PHE A 304 9.82 8.52 13.02
N SER A 305 8.72 9.13 13.43
CA SER A 305 7.83 9.90 12.55
C SER A 305 8.56 11.10 11.94
N LYS A 306 9.35 11.82 12.74
CA LYS A 306 10.21 12.92 12.27
C LYS A 306 11.28 12.42 11.30
N ALA A 307 11.92 11.30 11.60
CA ALA A 307 12.92 10.69 10.73
C ALA A 307 12.32 10.31 9.37
N GLN A 308 11.15 9.67 9.35
CA GLN A 308 10.44 9.30 8.13
C GLN A 308 10.14 10.51 7.23
N MET A 309 9.70 11.61 7.83
CA MET A 309 9.45 12.87 7.11
C MET A 309 10.75 13.46 6.52
N LEU A 310 11.84 13.46 7.30
CA LEU A 310 13.12 14.04 6.88
C LEU A 310 13.82 13.23 5.79
N ILE A 311 13.71 11.90 5.80
CA ILE A 311 14.21 11.03 4.72
C ILE A 311 13.60 11.45 3.37
N GLY A 312 12.30 11.81 3.36
CA GLY A 312 11.62 12.32 2.17
C GLY A 312 12.17 13.66 1.65
N ARG A 313 12.86 14.43 2.50
CA ARG A 313 13.43 15.75 2.18
C ARG A 313 14.91 15.74 1.83
N ASN A 314 15.48 14.58 1.49
CA ASN A 314 16.88 14.42 1.09
C ASN A 314 17.93 14.84 2.16
N VAL A 315 17.61 14.71 3.43
CA VAL A 315 18.56 14.92 4.52
C VAL A 315 19.63 13.82 4.53
N ASN A 316 20.85 14.15 4.99
CA ASN A 316 21.90 13.16 5.15
C ASN A 316 21.48 12.08 6.16
N THR A 317 21.37 10.83 5.69
CA THR A 317 20.88 9.69 6.47
C THR A 317 21.77 9.37 7.67
N LYS A 318 23.09 9.55 7.56
CA LYS A 318 24.01 9.29 8.67
C LYS A 318 23.76 10.25 9.83
N ILE A 319 23.65 11.55 9.56
CA ILE A 319 23.36 12.56 10.59
C ILE A 319 21.97 12.30 11.19
N LEU A 320 21.00 11.98 10.35
CA LEU A 320 19.63 11.71 10.77
C LEU A 320 19.54 10.53 11.74
N PHE A 321 20.13 9.38 11.38
CA PHE A 321 20.07 8.20 12.25
C PHE A 321 20.95 8.32 13.49
N THR A 322 22.05 9.03 13.42
CA THR A 322 22.84 9.37 14.62
C THR A 322 22.03 10.23 15.61
N ASP A 323 21.31 11.25 15.14
CA ASP A 323 20.45 12.08 15.96
C ASP A 323 19.26 11.28 16.53
N LEU A 324 18.65 10.42 15.69
CA LEU A 324 17.60 9.51 16.11
C LEU A 324 18.06 8.62 17.28
N VAL A 325 19.19 7.92 17.12
CA VAL A 325 19.74 7.01 18.13
C VAL A 325 20.03 7.76 19.43
N ASN A 326 20.66 8.92 19.36
CA ASN A 326 20.95 9.75 20.53
C ASN A 326 19.66 10.18 21.26
N SER A 327 18.62 10.53 20.50
CA SER A 327 17.32 10.93 21.05
C SER A 327 16.62 9.76 21.75
N LEU A 328 16.66 8.56 21.15
CA LEU A 328 16.14 7.32 21.72
C LEU A 328 16.90 6.95 23.00
N TYR A 329 18.23 7.01 22.98
CA TYR A 329 19.09 6.67 24.12
C TYR A 329 18.82 7.58 25.34
N ARG A 330 18.55 8.85 25.13
CA ARG A 330 18.18 9.78 26.22
C ARG A 330 16.78 9.54 26.79
N SER A 331 15.89 8.94 26.01
CA SER A 331 14.48 8.77 26.37
C SER A 331 14.14 7.42 26.99
N ILE A 332 14.96 6.38 26.79
CA ILE A 332 14.77 5.01 27.26
C ILE A 332 14.73 4.86 28.78
#